data_8dfdd42866916168583568bc14ca6264
#
_entry.id   8dfdd42866916168583568bc14ca6264
#
_cell.length_a   1.000
_cell.length_b   1.000
_cell.length_c   1.000
_cell.angle_alpha   90.00
_cell.angle_beta   90.00
_cell.angle_gamma   90.00
#
_symmetry.space_group_name_H-M   'P 1'
#
loop_
_entity.id
_entity.type
_entity.pdbx_description
1 polymer ?
#
loop_
_entity_poly.entity_id
_entity_poly.type
_entity_poly.pdbx_seq_one_letter_code
_entity_poly.pdbx_strand_id
1 'polypeptide(L)'
;MNLERAIEIAVEAHKGIKDKGGSPYILHPLTVMHSLETEDEKIVGVLHDVVEDTHWTFVKLAEEGFSDKIVDAIRSVTKSAEDHDYSDFINRAKNNPIGRKVKIADIKHNMDVTRIQQIGDTERERLNKYLESLRVLQA
;
A
#
# COMPACT_ATOMS: atom_id res chain seq x y z
N MET A 1 4.02 14.62 13.38
CA MET A 1 3.67 13.20 13.37
C MET A 1 4.82 12.37 12.84
N ASN A 2 5.04 11.23 13.43
CA ASN A 2 6.22 10.43 13.18
C ASN A 2 5.88 8.98 12.80
N LEU A 3 6.90 8.20 12.47
CA LEU A 3 6.75 6.81 12.08
C LEU A 3 6.12 5.95 13.19
N GLU A 4 6.47 6.18 14.44
CA GLU A 4 5.91 5.42 15.56
C GLU A 4 4.39 5.57 15.63
N ARG A 5 3.88 6.79 15.49
CA ARG A 5 2.43 7.03 15.48
C ARG A 5 1.78 6.39 14.25
N ALA A 6 2.43 6.43 13.10
CA ALA A 6 1.92 5.77 11.89
C ALA A 6 1.79 4.26 12.10
N ILE A 7 2.78 3.63 12.74
CA ILE A 7 2.74 2.21 13.07
C ILE A 7 1.58 1.90 14.03
N GLU A 8 1.40 2.72 15.06
CA GLU A 8 0.28 2.55 16.01
C GLU A 8 -1.07 2.58 15.29
N ILE A 9 -1.26 3.56 14.40
CA ILE A 9 -2.49 3.69 13.61
C ILE A 9 -2.71 2.44 12.75
N ALA A 10 -1.68 1.98 12.05
CA ALA A 10 -1.79 0.81 11.19
C ALA A 10 -2.12 -0.46 11.98
N VAL A 11 -1.46 -0.68 13.12
CA VAL A 11 -1.71 -1.82 14.00
C VAL A 11 -3.15 -1.82 14.48
N GLU A 12 -3.63 -0.66 14.94
CA GLU A 12 -4.98 -0.54 15.47
C GLU A 12 -6.03 -0.68 14.36
N ALA A 13 -5.79 -0.08 13.20
CA ALA A 13 -6.70 -0.11 12.07
C ALA A 13 -6.88 -1.52 11.50
N HIS A 14 -5.80 -2.29 11.39
CA HIS A 14 -5.83 -3.64 10.83
C HIS A 14 -6.00 -4.75 11.87
N LYS A 15 -6.20 -4.40 13.12
CA LYS A 15 -6.31 -5.37 14.21
C LYS A 15 -7.43 -6.39 13.95
N GLY A 16 -7.07 -7.67 14.03
CA GLY A 16 -8.01 -8.76 13.83
C GLY A 16 -8.28 -9.14 12.38
N ILE A 17 -7.72 -8.39 11.42
CA ILE A 17 -7.86 -8.71 9.99
C ILE A 17 -6.75 -9.70 9.61
N LYS A 18 -7.13 -10.73 8.85
CA LYS A 18 -6.19 -11.72 8.33
C LYS A 18 -6.09 -11.63 6.82
N ASP A 19 -4.91 -11.98 6.29
CA ASP A 19 -4.71 -12.08 4.86
C ASP A 19 -5.26 -13.41 4.31
N LYS A 20 -5.15 -13.62 2.99
CA LYS A 20 -5.66 -14.84 2.34
C LYS A 20 -4.97 -16.11 2.83
N GLY A 21 -3.73 -16.00 3.30
CA GLY A 21 -2.99 -17.12 3.86
C GLY A 21 -3.29 -17.40 5.34
N GLY A 22 -4.11 -16.58 5.98
CA GLY A 22 -4.49 -16.71 7.40
C GLY A 22 -3.56 -16.01 8.37
N SER A 23 -2.56 -15.29 7.91
CA SER A 23 -1.65 -14.50 8.75
C SER A 23 -2.27 -13.15 9.12
N PRO A 24 -1.87 -12.53 10.25
CA PRO A 24 -2.32 -11.18 10.57
C PRO A 24 -1.98 -10.21 9.43
N TYR A 25 -2.98 -9.47 8.96
CA TYR A 25 -2.81 -8.57 7.82
C TYR A 25 -1.72 -7.51 8.04
N ILE A 26 -1.56 -7.06 9.29
CA ILE A 26 -0.56 -6.04 9.64
C ILE A 26 0.86 -6.40 9.16
N LEU A 27 1.18 -7.69 9.02
CA LEU A 27 2.51 -8.12 8.56
C LEU A 27 2.83 -7.59 7.15
N HIS A 28 1.82 -7.41 6.30
CA HIS A 28 2.01 -6.87 4.95
C HIS A 28 2.44 -5.39 4.98
N PRO A 29 1.68 -4.46 5.57
CA PRO A 29 2.14 -3.07 5.63
C PRO A 29 3.47 -2.89 6.39
N LEU A 30 3.76 -3.72 7.39
CA LEU A 30 5.06 -3.67 8.07
C LEU A 30 6.18 -4.12 7.12
N THR A 31 5.97 -5.14 6.32
CA THR A 31 6.96 -5.60 5.34
C THR A 31 7.21 -4.55 4.27
N VAL A 32 6.14 -3.92 3.76
CA VAL A 32 6.25 -2.80 2.82
C VAL A 32 7.09 -1.67 3.43
N MET A 33 6.78 -1.28 4.65
CA MET A 33 7.52 -0.25 5.39
C MET A 33 9.01 -0.59 5.48
N HIS A 34 9.36 -1.81 5.86
CA HIS A 34 10.75 -2.22 6.03
C HIS A 34 11.56 -2.21 4.73
N SER A 35 10.92 -2.33 3.58
CA SER A 35 11.59 -2.31 2.28
C SER A 35 11.85 -0.90 1.75
N LEU A 36 11.41 0.14 2.46
CA LEU A 36 11.55 1.54 2.08
C LEU A 36 12.70 2.20 2.85
N GLU A 37 13.16 3.37 2.36
CA GLU A 37 14.39 3.98 2.87
C GLU A 37 14.15 5.17 3.82
N THR A 38 13.37 6.17 3.36
CA THR A 38 13.18 7.40 4.15
C THR A 38 12.04 7.24 5.15
N GLU A 39 12.03 8.09 6.18
CA GLU A 39 10.94 8.10 7.15
C GLU A 39 9.59 8.38 6.48
N ASP A 40 9.53 9.36 5.57
CA ASP A 40 8.29 9.67 4.85
C ASP A 40 7.79 8.48 4.05
N GLU A 41 8.68 7.79 3.34
CA GLU A 41 8.33 6.58 2.59
C GLU A 41 7.80 5.49 3.52
N LYS A 42 8.45 5.28 4.65
CA LYS A 42 8.02 4.27 5.63
C LYS A 42 6.65 4.59 6.22
N ILE A 43 6.41 5.86 6.53
CA ILE A 43 5.09 6.31 7.02
C ILE A 43 4.01 6.00 5.98
N VAL A 44 4.23 6.38 4.74
CA VAL A 44 3.28 6.10 3.66
C VAL A 44 3.12 4.60 3.45
N GLY A 45 4.21 3.86 3.51
CA GLY A 45 4.19 2.40 3.35
C GLY A 45 3.35 1.69 4.40
N VAL A 46 3.50 2.05 5.67
CA VAL A 46 2.73 1.41 6.75
C VAL A 46 1.27 1.84 6.76
N LEU A 47 0.96 3.03 6.21
CA LEU A 47 -0.41 3.58 6.15
C LEU A 47 -1.12 3.35 4.80
N HIS A 48 -0.45 2.72 3.83
CA HIS A 48 -0.96 2.72 2.45
C HIS A 48 -2.35 2.10 2.27
N ASP A 49 -2.75 1.17 3.14
CA ASP A 49 -4.05 0.50 3.04
C ASP A 49 -5.08 0.95 4.09
N VAL A 50 -4.72 1.85 5.02
CA VAL A 50 -5.63 2.18 6.13
C VAL A 50 -6.90 2.87 5.66
N VAL A 51 -6.81 3.75 4.66
CA VAL A 51 -7.99 4.47 4.15
C VAL A 51 -8.87 3.54 3.32
N GLU A 52 -8.26 2.69 2.49
CA GLU A 52 -9.01 1.78 1.62
C GLU A 52 -9.73 0.69 2.41
N ASP A 53 -9.09 0.13 3.43
CA ASP A 53 -9.56 -1.09 4.09
C ASP A 53 -10.18 -0.86 5.47
N THR A 54 -10.10 0.35 6.02
CA THR A 54 -10.59 0.63 7.38
C THR A 54 -11.42 1.92 7.43
N HIS A 55 -11.84 2.31 8.63
CA HIS A 55 -12.61 3.53 8.87
C HIS A 55 -11.78 4.83 8.79
N TRP A 56 -10.46 4.74 8.65
CA TRP A 56 -9.60 5.92 8.52
C TRP A 56 -9.87 6.67 7.23
N THR A 57 -9.75 8.00 7.29
CA THR A 57 -9.95 8.90 6.16
C THR A 57 -8.72 9.80 6.00
N PHE A 58 -8.58 10.41 4.82
CA PHE A 58 -7.52 11.40 4.60
C PHE A 58 -7.63 12.58 5.57
N VAL A 59 -8.87 13.01 5.88
CA VAL A 59 -9.11 14.09 6.83
C VAL A 59 -8.60 13.71 8.23
N LYS A 60 -8.90 12.50 8.69
CA LYS A 60 -8.43 12.02 9.99
C LYS A 60 -6.92 11.95 10.06
N LEU A 61 -6.25 11.52 8.99
CA LEU A 61 -4.79 11.50 8.93
C LEU A 61 -4.21 12.92 9.01
N ALA A 62 -4.81 13.88 8.30
CA ALA A 62 -4.41 15.28 8.39
C ALA A 62 -4.60 15.83 9.80
N GLU A 63 -5.69 15.49 10.46
CA GLU A 63 -5.96 15.90 11.85
C GLU A 63 -4.96 15.32 12.85
N GLU A 64 -4.40 14.14 12.57
CA GLU A 64 -3.32 13.56 13.37
C GLU A 64 -2.01 14.37 13.25
N GLY A 65 -1.90 15.22 12.23
CA GLY A 65 -0.74 16.08 12.00
C GLY A 65 0.18 15.59 10.90
N PHE A 66 -0.21 14.59 10.12
CA PHE A 66 0.58 14.20 8.94
C PHE A 66 0.51 15.31 7.90
N SER A 67 1.67 15.59 7.27
CA SER A 67 1.76 16.67 6.29
C SER A 67 0.95 16.40 5.03
N ASP A 68 0.67 17.46 4.27
CA ASP A 68 0.01 17.33 2.97
C ASP A 68 0.80 16.41 2.04
N LYS A 69 2.12 16.48 2.08
CA LYS A 69 3.00 15.61 1.31
C LYS A 69 2.74 14.13 1.61
N ILE A 70 2.60 13.78 2.88
CA ILE A 70 2.31 12.41 3.32
C ILE A 70 0.90 12.00 2.91
N VAL A 71 -0.09 12.83 3.18
CA VAL A 71 -1.49 12.54 2.85
C VAL A 71 -1.68 12.38 1.34
N ASP A 72 -1.07 13.26 0.54
CA ASP A 72 -1.13 13.16 -0.92
C ASP A 72 -0.48 11.88 -1.44
N ALA A 73 0.63 11.47 -0.83
CA ALA A 73 1.28 10.21 -1.20
C ALA A 73 0.39 9.00 -0.87
N ILE A 74 -0.26 8.98 0.29
CA ILE A 74 -1.21 7.93 0.65
C ILE A 74 -2.37 7.91 -0.34
N ARG A 75 -2.89 9.08 -0.71
CA ARG A 75 -3.96 9.21 -1.70
C ARG A 75 -3.55 8.61 -3.05
N SER A 76 -2.30 8.79 -3.46
CA SER A 76 -1.80 8.28 -4.74
C SER A 76 -1.77 6.73 -4.79
N VAL A 77 -1.76 6.07 -3.66
CA VAL A 77 -1.74 4.59 -3.56
C VAL A 77 -3.06 4.03 -3.03
N THR A 78 -4.09 4.85 -2.92
CA THR A 78 -5.44 4.46 -2.52
C THR A 78 -6.34 4.47 -3.75
N LYS A 79 -7.10 3.41 -3.99
CA LYS A 79 -8.04 3.35 -5.12
C LYS A 79 -9.07 4.47 -5.00
N SER A 80 -9.43 5.04 -6.15
CA SER A 80 -10.41 6.13 -6.24
C SER A 80 -11.54 5.73 -7.18
N ALA A 81 -12.75 6.22 -6.90
CA ALA A 81 -13.89 6.07 -7.81
C ALA A 81 -13.65 6.77 -9.16
N GLU A 82 -12.71 7.69 -9.23
CA GLU A 82 -12.35 8.40 -10.46
C GLU A 82 -11.45 7.56 -11.38
N ASP A 83 -10.85 6.48 -10.86
CA ASP A 83 -10.04 5.59 -11.69
C ASP A 83 -10.97 4.76 -12.59
N HIS A 84 -10.78 4.86 -13.91
CA HIS A 84 -11.55 4.08 -14.87
C HIS A 84 -11.17 2.61 -14.83
N ASP A 85 -9.87 2.32 -14.60
CA ASP A 85 -9.34 0.98 -14.53
C ASP A 85 -8.09 0.95 -13.63
N TYR A 86 -7.52 -0.24 -13.51
CA TYR A 86 -6.32 -0.44 -12.69
C TYR A 86 -5.11 0.34 -13.23
N SER A 87 -5.05 0.54 -14.55
CA SER A 87 -3.99 1.31 -15.19
C SER A 87 -3.98 2.78 -14.72
N ASP A 88 -5.16 3.39 -14.59
CA ASP A 88 -5.27 4.76 -14.06
C ASP A 88 -4.71 4.87 -12.64
N PHE A 89 -5.04 3.90 -11.81
CA PHE A 89 -4.54 3.82 -10.44
C PHE A 89 -3.00 3.74 -10.42
N ILE A 90 -2.42 2.85 -11.21
CA ILE A 90 -0.96 2.68 -11.31
C ILE A 90 -0.29 3.96 -11.81
N ASN A 91 -0.87 4.63 -12.79
CA ASN A 91 -0.34 5.89 -13.31
C ASN A 91 -0.37 7.01 -12.27
N ARG A 92 -1.41 7.07 -11.44
CA ARG A 92 -1.47 8.04 -10.33
C ARG A 92 -0.35 7.78 -9.32
N ALA A 93 -0.14 6.53 -8.94
CA ALA A 93 0.95 6.16 -8.03
C ALA A 93 2.31 6.52 -8.65
N LYS A 94 2.50 6.24 -9.94
CA LYS A 94 3.74 6.57 -10.66
C LYS A 94 4.06 8.07 -10.60
N ASN A 95 3.06 8.93 -10.67
CA ASN A 95 3.24 10.37 -10.71
C ASN A 95 3.57 11.00 -9.34
N ASN A 96 3.50 10.24 -8.26
CA ASN A 96 3.90 10.69 -6.93
C ASN A 96 5.22 10.03 -6.54
N PRO A 97 6.29 10.78 -6.25
CA PRO A 97 7.62 10.19 -5.98
C PRO A 97 7.62 9.19 -4.83
N ILE A 98 6.88 9.45 -3.76
CA ILE A 98 6.76 8.54 -2.62
C ILE A 98 5.81 7.39 -2.96
N GLY A 99 4.65 7.71 -3.53
CA GLY A 99 3.65 6.73 -3.93
C GLY A 99 4.19 5.68 -4.88
N ARG A 100 5.04 6.09 -5.84
CA ARG A 100 5.69 5.17 -6.77
C ARG A 100 6.51 4.11 -6.03
N LYS A 101 7.36 4.52 -5.10
CA LYS A 101 8.22 3.60 -4.33
C LYS A 101 7.38 2.68 -3.45
N VAL A 102 6.37 3.22 -2.80
CA VAL A 102 5.46 2.45 -1.95
C VAL A 102 4.70 1.41 -2.77
N LYS A 103 4.17 1.80 -3.92
CA LYS A 103 3.41 0.87 -4.77
C LYS A 103 4.30 -0.25 -5.32
N ILE A 104 5.54 0.06 -5.69
CA ILE A 104 6.51 -0.97 -6.09
C ILE A 104 6.74 -1.97 -4.95
N ALA A 105 6.96 -1.48 -3.73
CA ALA A 105 7.18 -2.34 -2.57
C ALA A 105 5.94 -3.19 -2.25
N ASP A 106 4.75 -2.59 -2.32
CA ASP A 106 3.47 -3.28 -2.13
C ASP A 106 3.29 -4.43 -3.12
N ILE A 107 3.48 -4.15 -4.40
CA ILE A 107 3.36 -5.16 -5.47
C ILE A 107 4.38 -6.28 -5.27
N LYS A 108 5.64 -5.94 -4.98
CA LYS A 108 6.69 -6.96 -4.79
C LYS A 108 6.35 -7.91 -3.64
N HIS A 109 5.82 -7.41 -2.54
CA HIS A 109 5.41 -8.27 -1.44
C HIS A 109 4.20 -9.14 -1.82
N ASN A 110 3.25 -8.58 -2.57
CA ASN A 110 2.09 -9.33 -3.05
C ASN A 110 2.45 -10.36 -4.10
N MET A 111 3.62 -10.26 -4.73
CA MET A 111 4.14 -11.25 -5.68
C MET A 111 4.99 -12.33 -5.01
N ASP A 112 5.18 -12.26 -3.71
CA ASP A 112 5.89 -13.30 -2.97
C ASP A 112 5.05 -14.57 -2.96
N VAL A 113 5.41 -15.51 -3.82
CA VAL A 113 4.63 -16.75 -4.01
C VAL A 113 4.67 -17.66 -2.77
N THR A 114 5.63 -17.43 -1.85
CA THR A 114 5.68 -18.20 -0.61
C THR A 114 4.51 -17.88 0.33
N ARG A 115 3.82 -16.76 0.10
CA ARG A 115 2.61 -16.37 0.83
C ARG A 115 1.33 -16.95 0.24
N ILE A 116 1.42 -17.64 -0.87
CA ILE A 116 0.29 -18.21 -1.63
C ILE A 116 0.31 -19.71 -1.44
N GLN A 117 -0.83 -20.30 -1.07
CA GLN A 117 -0.92 -21.75 -0.87
C GLN A 117 -0.88 -22.51 -2.20
N GLN A 118 -1.50 -21.96 -3.24
CA GLN A 118 -1.60 -22.60 -4.54
C GLN A 118 -1.82 -21.54 -5.61
N ILE A 119 -1.17 -21.71 -6.77
CA ILE A 119 -1.31 -20.81 -7.90
C ILE A 119 -2.32 -21.40 -8.87
N GLY A 120 -3.55 -20.89 -8.84
CA GLY A 120 -4.58 -21.18 -9.81
C GLY A 120 -4.70 -20.06 -10.85
N ASP A 121 -5.80 -20.07 -11.60
CA ASP A 121 -6.03 -19.08 -12.66
C ASP A 121 -6.11 -17.64 -12.12
N THR A 122 -6.79 -17.44 -11.00
CA THR A 122 -6.92 -16.10 -10.38
C THR A 122 -5.57 -15.55 -9.97
N GLU A 123 -4.73 -16.35 -9.32
CA GLU A 123 -3.40 -15.95 -8.88
C GLU A 123 -2.50 -15.66 -10.07
N ARG A 124 -2.56 -16.48 -11.11
CA ARG A 124 -1.79 -16.30 -12.34
C ARG A 124 -2.12 -14.95 -13.00
N GLU A 125 -3.40 -14.65 -13.15
CA GLU A 125 -3.85 -13.39 -13.74
C GLU A 125 -3.38 -12.19 -12.90
N ARG A 126 -3.47 -12.29 -11.57
CA ARG A 126 -3.01 -11.26 -10.66
C ARG A 126 -1.51 -11.04 -10.77
N LEU A 127 -0.71 -12.11 -10.79
CA LEU A 127 0.74 -12.02 -10.93
C LEU A 127 1.14 -11.36 -12.25
N ASN A 128 0.46 -11.71 -13.36
CA ASN A 128 0.72 -11.08 -14.66
C ASN A 128 0.40 -9.58 -14.62
N LYS A 129 -0.70 -9.19 -13.99
CA LYS A 129 -1.07 -7.80 -13.81
C LYS A 129 -0.01 -7.05 -13.01
N TYR A 130 0.50 -7.65 -11.94
CA TYR A 130 1.56 -7.06 -11.14
C TYR A 130 2.88 -6.90 -11.91
N LEU A 131 3.25 -7.88 -12.71
CA LEU A 131 4.46 -7.78 -13.56
C LEU A 131 4.34 -6.60 -14.52
N GLU A 132 3.20 -6.43 -15.16
CA GLU A 132 2.96 -5.31 -16.07
C GLU A 132 3.00 -3.97 -15.31
N SER A 133 2.37 -3.91 -14.15
CA SER A 133 2.37 -2.70 -13.30
C SER A 133 3.77 -2.30 -12.87
N LEU A 134 4.62 -3.27 -12.52
CA LEU A 134 6.02 -2.99 -12.17
C LEU A 134 6.78 -2.38 -13.35
N ARG A 135 6.56 -2.86 -14.57
CA ARG A 135 7.20 -2.27 -15.76
C ARG A 135 6.83 -0.78 -15.91
N VAL A 136 5.56 -0.45 -15.68
CA VAL A 136 5.09 0.94 -15.74
C VAL A 136 5.73 1.78 -14.63
N LEU A 137 5.70 1.28 -13.41
CA LEU A 137 6.20 2.01 -12.23
C LEU A 137 7.72 2.21 -12.26
N GLN A 138 8.45 1.28 -12.84
CA GLN A 138 9.92 1.30 -12.89
C GLN A 138 10.47 1.94 -14.17
N ALA A 139 9.61 2.28 -15.09
CA ALA A 139 10.02 2.89 -16.37
C ALA A 139 10.54 4.33 -16.21
#